data_dd417c1acec587d842998189679a690f
#
_entry.id   dd417c1acec587d842998189679a690f
#
_cell.length_a   1.000
_cell.length_b   1.000
_cell.length_c   1.000
_cell.angle_alpha   90.00
_cell.angle_beta   90.00
_cell.angle_gamma   90.00
#
_symmetry.space_group_name_H-M   'P 1'
#
loop_
_entity.id
_entity.type
_entity.pdbx_description
1 polymer ?
#
loop_
_entity_poly.entity_id
_entity_poly.type
_entity_poly.pdbx_seq_one_letter_code
_entity_poly.pdbx_strand_id
1 'polypeptide(L)'
;MGQAEWMKYVGLFIGKEKEAEELFEGNKKRYLALAEKVTQTTERPTVFSGEMHGGNWFAVGGKNHLAQLFRDAGAEYILKDDNTGGVPIEYEQMNATAAHADYWRILNSYQGDFSYDALKASEPRNELFKAFRDKHVIYCNMK
;
A
#
# COMPACT_ATOMS: atom_id res chain seq x y z
N MET A 1 12.95 5.89 -2.09
CA MET A 1 14.25 5.31 -1.68
C MET A 1 14.78 5.91 -0.37
N GLY A 2 14.52 7.16 0.00
CA GLY A 2 15.06 7.83 1.19
C GLY A 2 14.96 7.04 2.51
N GLN A 3 13.83 6.39 2.78
CA GLN A 3 13.71 5.57 3.99
C GLN A 3 14.68 4.35 4.00
N ALA A 4 14.99 3.79 2.85
CA ALA A 4 15.93 2.65 2.77
C ALA A 4 17.39 3.08 3.01
N GLU A 5 17.73 4.36 2.83
CA GLU A 5 19.07 4.90 3.09
C GLU A 5 19.42 4.90 4.58
N TRP A 6 18.42 4.88 5.47
CA TRP A 6 18.65 4.72 6.91
C TRP A 6 19.42 3.44 7.26
N MET A 7 19.36 2.43 6.40
CA MET A 7 20.16 1.21 6.56
C MET A 7 21.66 1.53 6.59
N LYS A 8 22.14 2.44 5.72
CA LYS A 8 23.54 2.88 5.70
C LYS A 8 23.90 3.61 7.00
N TYR A 9 22.98 4.47 7.47
CA TYR A 9 23.19 5.21 8.72
C TYR A 9 23.30 4.26 9.92
N VAL A 10 22.42 3.27 10.04
CA VAL A 10 22.50 2.25 11.10
C VAL A 10 23.79 1.45 10.98
N GLY A 11 24.23 1.10 9.75
CA GLY A 11 25.48 0.40 9.49
C GLY A 11 26.70 1.06 10.11
N LEU A 12 26.76 2.40 10.07
CA LEU A 12 27.83 3.20 10.70
C LEU A 12 27.94 2.94 12.21
N PHE A 13 26.81 2.89 12.94
CA PHE A 13 26.81 2.73 14.38
C PHE A 13 27.23 1.32 14.86
N ILE A 14 27.07 0.32 14.00
CA ILE A 14 27.38 -1.07 14.33
C ILE A 14 28.66 -1.59 13.63
N GLY A 15 29.41 -0.71 12.95
CA GLY A 15 30.64 -1.07 12.23
C GLY A 15 30.39 -1.99 11.04
N LYS A 16 29.25 -1.86 10.35
CA LYS A 16 28.80 -2.68 9.23
C LYS A 16 28.51 -1.84 7.97
N GLU A 17 29.27 -0.77 7.76
CA GLU A 17 29.04 0.20 6.68
C GLU A 17 29.04 -0.47 5.30
N LYS A 18 30.05 -1.31 5.05
CA LYS A 18 30.19 -1.99 3.75
C LYS A 18 29.05 -2.94 3.47
N GLU A 19 28.67 -3.75 4.45
CA GLU A 19 27.55 -4.70 4.33
C GLU A 19 26.22 -3.96 4.11
N ALA A 20 26.01 -2.85 4.84
CA ALA A 20 24.81 -2.02 4.71
C ALA A 20 24.74 -1.34 3.33
N GLU A 21 25.86 -0.89 2.81
CA GLU A 21 25.94 -0.28 1.48
C GLU A 21 25.68 -1.29 0.37
N GLU A 22 26.29 -2.46 0.41
CA GLU A 22 26.07 -3.55 -0.54
C GLU A 22 24.60 -3.98 -0.56
N LEU A 23 23.98 -4.11 0.62
CA LEU A 23 22.58 -4.48 0.76
C LEU A 23 21.65 -3.39 0.21
N PHE A 24 21.95 -2.12 0.49
CA PHE A 24 21.18 -0.99 -0.04
C PHE A 24 21.26 -0.92 -1.57
N GLU A 25 22.45 -0.95 -2.14
CA GLU A 25 22.63 -0.86 -3.60
C GLU A 25 22.01 -2.06 -4.32
N GLY A 26 22.09 -3.27 -3.74
CA GLY A 26 21.40 -4.46 -4.25
C GLY A 26 19.87 -4.30 -4.27
N ASN A 27 19.29 -3.76 -3.20
CA ASN A 27 17.86 -3.48 -3.12
C ASN A 27 17.44 -2.37 -4.09
N LYS A 28 18.20 -1.28 -4.16
CA LYS A 28 17.97 -0.17 -5.08
C LYS A 28 17.97 -0.64 -6.53
N LYS A 29 18.96 -1.44 -6.92
CA LYS A 29 19.04 -1.98 -8.29
C LYS A 29 17.82 -2.82 -8.65
N ARG A 30 17.38 -3.71 -7.74
CA ARG A 30 16.19 -4.54 -7.95
C ARG A 30 14.93 -3.70 -8.05
N TYR A 31 14.78 -2.70 -7.18
CA TYR A 31 13.64 -1.81 -7.17
C TYR A 31 13.53 -1.01 -8.48
N LEU A 32 14.63 -0.40 -8.93
CA LEU A 32 14.65 0.39 -10.17
C LEU A 32 14.39 -0.49 -11.40
N ALA A 33 14.93 -1.70 -11.44
CA ALA A 33 14.68 -2.64 -12.53
C ALA A 33 13.20 -3.08 -12.61
N LEU A 34 12.51 -3.21 -11.47
CA LEU A 34 11.07 -3.48 -11.44
C LEU A 34 10.26 -2.26 -11.90
N ALA A 35 10.60 -1.06 -11.40
CA ALA A 35 9.94 0.18 -11.80
C ALA A 35 10.09 0.45 -13.32
N GLU A 36 11.26 0.16 -13.89
CA GLU A 36 11.50 0.29 -15.34
C GLU A 36 10.60 -0.66 -16.15
N LYS A 37 10.43 -1.91 -15.73
CA LYS A 37 9.52 -2.85 -16.40
C LYS A 37 8.09 -2.33 -16.45
N VAL A 38 7.65 -1.68 -15.40
CA VAL A 38 6.30 -1.12 -15.28
C VAL A 38 6.08 0.05 -16.25
N THR A 39 7.12 0.82 -16.58
CA THR A 39 6.98 1.93 -17.54
C THR A 39 6.57 1.47 -18.95
N GLN A 40 6.80 0.19 -19.27
CA GLN A 40 6.44 -0.42 -20.55
C GLN A 40 4.98 -0.89 -20.61
N THR A 41 4.27 -0.92 -19.47
CA THR A 41 2.85 -1.29 -19.44
C THR A 41 1.97 -0.07 -19.66
N THR A 42 0.95 -0.23 -20.50
CA THR A 42 -0.04 0.83 -20.78
C THR A 42 -1.20 0.81 -19.79
N GLU A 43 -1.49 -0.34 -19.20
CA GLU A 43 -2.56 -0.49 -18.23
C GLU A 43 -2.09 -0.01 -16.85
N ARG A 44 -2.93 0.83 -16.22
CA ARG A 44 -2.69 1.34 -14.88
C ARG A 44 -3.90 1.03 -14.02
N PRO A 45 -3.90 -0.13 -13.33
CA PRO A 45 -5.01 -0.48 -12.46
C PRO A 45 -5.12 0.52 -11.31
N THR A 46 -6.35 0.81 -10.94
CA THR A 46 -6.65 1.70 -9.82
C THR A 46 -6.50 0.97 -8.49
N VAL A 47 -5.94 1.65 -7.49
CA VAL A 47 -5.75 1.08 -6.15
C VAL A 47 -6.17 2.07 -5.07
N PHE A 48 -6.82 1.55 -4.04
CA PHE A 48 -7.11 2.27 -2.81
C PHE A 48 -6.55 1.52 -1.59
N SER A 49 -6.49 2.21 -0.46
CA SER A 49 -5.97 1.64 0.78
C SER A 49 -6.88 1.93 1.96
N GLY A 50 -6.64 1.19 3.04
CA GLY A 50 -7.27 1.46 4.33
C GLY A 50 -8.34 0.45 4.70
N GLU A 51 -9.01 0.77 5.79
CA GLU A 51 -10.10 -0.02 6.36
C GLU A 51 -10.89 0.82 7.37
N MET A 52 -12.05 0.31 7.74
CA MET A 52 -12.89 0.92 8.78
C MET A 52 -12.27 0.76 10.16
N HIS A 53 -12.18 1.85 10.91
CA HIS A 53 -11.83 1.84 12.32
C HIS A 53 -12.58 2.95 13.06
N GLY A 54 -13.29 2.59 14.15
CA GLY A 54 -14.00 3.56 14.97
C GLY A 54 -15.04 4.41 14.21
N GLY A 55 -15.65 3.86 13.17
CA GLY A 55 -16.69 4.55 12.38
C GLY A 55 -16.20 5.36 11.19
N ASN A 56 -14.89 5.52 11.02
CA ASN A 56 -14.28 6.18 9.87
C ASN A 56 -13.40 5.21 9.08
N TRP A 57 -13.27 5.47 7.79
CA TRP A 57 -12.29 4.82 6.94
C TRP A 57 -10.93 5.51 7.08
N PHE A 58 -9.88 4.77 7.37
CA PHE A 58 -8.53 5.30 7.43
C PHE A 58 -7.72 4.84 6.22
N ALA A 59 -7.42 5.77 5.32
CA ALA A 59 -6.58 5.56 4.15
C ALA A 59 -5.23 6.27 4.32
N VAL A 60 -4.25 5.94 3.49
CA VAL A 60 -3.04 6.75 3.37
C VAL A 60 -3.26 7.91 2.41
N GLY A 61 -2.70 9.07 2.71
CA GLY A 61 -2.80 10.24 1.85
C GLY A 61 -2.03 10.09 0.53
N GLY A 62 -2.38 10.93 -0.45
CA GLY A 62 -1.84 10.86 -1.81
C GLY A 62 -0.33 11.09 -1.94
N LYS A 63 0.30 11.77 -0.97
CA LYS A 63 1.76 11.93 -0.88
C LYS A 63 2.45 11.00 0.11
N ASN A 64 1.73 10.00 0.61
CA ASN A 64 2.30 8.98 1.48
C ASN A 64 3.30 8.10 0.72
N HIS A 65 4.27 7.56 1.45
CA HIS A 65 5.25 6.61 0.91
C HIS A 65 4.57 5.40 0.23
N LEU A 66 3.49 4.85 0.82
CA LEU A 66 2.77 3.72 0.23
C LEU A 66 2.09 4.11 -1.09
N ALA A 67 1.52 5.33 -1.17
CA ALA A 67 0.97 5.86 -2.42
C ALA A 67 2.05 6.00 -3.51
N GLN A 68 3.29 6.36 -3.12
CA GLN A 68 4.41 6.35 -4.05
C GLN A 68 4.76 4.94 -4.53
N LEU A 69 4.78 3.94 -3.64
CA LEU A 69 5.02 2.54 -4.03
C LEU A 69 3.97 2.03 -5.02
N PHE A 70 2.70 2.39 -4.86
CA PHE A 70 1.67 2.04 -5.84
C PHE A 70 1.96 2.64 -7.22
N ARG A 71 2.35 3.92 -7.28
CA ARG A 71 2.72 4.57 -8.55
C ARG A 71 3.94 3.91 -9.19
N ASP A 72 4.96 3.60 -8.40
CA ASP A 72 6.18 2.95 -8.88
C ASP A 72 5.91 1.49 -9.34
N ALA A 73 4.87 0.86 -8.79
CA ALA A 73 4.35 -0.42 -9.25
C ALA A 73 3.41 -0.33 -10.47
N GLY A 74 3.19 0.88 -11.02
CA GLY A 74 2.36 1.12 -12.19
C GLY A 74 0.87 1.24 -11.92
N ALA A 75 0.46 1.29 -10.68
CA ALA A 75 -0.95 1.51 -10.33
C ALA A 75 -1.28 3.00 -10.18
N GLU A 76 -2.54 3.34 -10.37
CA GLU A 76 -3.08 4.65 -10.07
C GLU A 76 -3.73 4.64 -8.68
N TYR A 77 -3.08 5.34 -7.72
CA TYR A 77 -3.68 5.51 -6.39
C TYR A 77 -4.80 6.55 -6.46
N ILE A 78 -5.99 6.18 -5.97
CA ILE A 78 -7.20 7.00 -6.18
C ILE A 78 -7.22 8.31 -5.36
N LEU A 79 -6.57 8.34 -4.17
CA LEU A 79 -6.46 9.56 -3.38
C LEU A 79 -5.31 10.41 -3.91
N LYS A 80 -5.63 11.65 -4.32
CA LYS A 80 -4.67 12.59 -4.95
C LYS A 80 -4.41 13.82 -4.09
N ASP A 81 -4.78 13.75 -2.79
CA ASP A 81 -4.54 14.83 -1.83
C ASP A 81 -3.04 14.99 -1.51
N ASP A 82 -2.70 16.10 -0.84
CA ASP A 82 -1.33 16.45 -0.49
C ASP A 82 -0.87 15.88 0.87
N ASN A 83 -1.65 14.99 1.47
CA ASN A 83 -1.34 14.41 2.76
C ASN A 83 -0.27 13.33 2.68
N THR A 84 0.63 13.33 3.65
CA THR A 84 1.68 12.30 3.81
C THR A 84 1.35 11.26 4.88
N GLY A 85 0.36 11.54 5.73
CA GLY A 85 -0.08 10.68 6.84
C GLY A 85 -1.32 9.85 6.51
N GLY A 86 -1.98 9.37 7.56
CA GLY A 86 -3.30 8.76 7.47
C GLY A 86 -4.39 9.83 7.32
N VAL A 87 -5.39 9.53 6.53
CA VAL A 87 -6.53 10.42 6.26
C VAL A 87 -7.80 9.70 6.70
N PRO A 88 -8.52 10.24 7.70
CA PRO A 88 -9.87 9.75 8.01
C PRO A 88 -10.85 10.23 6.94
N ILE A 89 -11.68 9.34 6.43
CA ILE A 89 -12.66 9.60 5.37
C ILE A 89 -13.99 8.97 5.80
N GLU A 90 -15.09 9.65 5.56
CA GLU A 90 -16.42 9.07 5.73
C GLU A 90 -16.59 7.86 4.80
N TYR A 91 -17.24 6.80 5.29
CA TYR A 91 -17.39 5.56 4.50
C TYR A 91 -18.06 5.83 3.15
N GLU A 92 -19.13 6.61 3.14
CA GLU A 92 -19.91 6.93 1.94
C GLU A 92 -19.05 7.67 0.89
N GLN A 93 -18.22 8.58 1.34
CA GLN A 93 -17.26 9.28 0.46
C GLN A 93 -16.21 8.33 -0.09
N MET A 94 -15.68 7.44 0.77
CA MET A 94 -14.72 6.43 0.34
C MET A 94 -15.35 5.45 -0.64
N ASN A 95 -16.56 4.96 -0.37
CA ASN A 95 -17.27 4.07 -1.27
C ASN A 95 -17.55 4.75 -2.62
N ALA A 96 -18.00 6.00 -2.63
CA ALA A 96 -18.24 6.73 -3.89
C ALA A 96 -16.97 6.85 -4.75
N THR A 97 -15.80 6.95 -4.12
CA THR A 97 -14.51 7.10 -4.82
C THR A 97 -13.92 5.75 -5.24
N ALA A 98 -14.05 4.72 -4.39
CA ALA A 98 -13.33 3.44 -4.52
C ALA A 98 -14.19 2.26 -5.00
N ALA A 99 -15.52 2.44 -5.15
CA ALA A 99 -16.44 1.33 -5.48
C ALA A 99 -16.01 0.51 -6.71
N HIS A 100 -15.39 1.16 -7.69
CA HIS A 100 -14.95 0.55 -8.96
C HIS A 100 -13.43 0.34 -9.05
N ALA A 101 -12.67 0.66 -8.00
CA ALA A 101 -11.22 0.47 -7.98
C ALA A 101 -10.85 -1.02 -8.11
N ASP A 102 -9.76 -1.30 -8.82
CA ASP A 102 -9.36 -2.66 -9.19
C ASP A 102 -8.73 -3.41 -8.03
N TYR A 103 -7.96 -2.72 -7.17
CA TYR A 103 -7.24 -3.32 -6.05
C TYR A 103 -7.48 -2.57 -4.75
N TRP A 104 -7.53 -3.32 -3.67
CA TRP A 104 -7.66 -2.82 -2.31
C TRP A 104 -6.48 -3.28 -1.45
N ARG A 105 -5.71 -2.33 -0.87
CA ARG A 105 -4.63 -2.63 0.08
C ARG A 105 -5.08 -2.36 1.51
N ILE A 106 -5.24 -3.42 2.29
CA ILE A 106 -5.49 -3.32 3.72
C ILE A 106 -4.20 -2.91 4.44
N LEU A 107 -4.27 -1.93 5.33
CA LEU A 107 -3.09 -1.35 5.97
C LEU A 107 -2.60 -2.18 7.16
N ASN A 108 -3.51 -2.72 7.94
CA ASN A 108 -3.15 -3.54 9.11
C ASN A 108 -2.77 -4.96 8.70
N SER A 109 -1.93 -5.57 9.55
CA SER A 109 -1.60 -6.98 9.43
C SER A 109 -2.60 -7.80 10.25
N TYR A 110 -3.06 -8.90 9.70
CA TYR A 110 -3.90 -9.85 10.41
C TYR A 110 -3.06 -10.73 11.34
N GLN A 111 -3.53 -10.95 12.57
CA GLN A 111 -2.86 -11.83 13.54
C GLN A 111 -3.06 -13.32 13.25
N GLY A 112 -3.92 -13.64 12.31
CA GLY A 112 -4.18 -15.00 11.82
C GLY A 112 -4.19 -15.02 10.31
N ASP A 113 -4.73 -16.08 9.74
CA ASP A 113 -4.92 -16.16 8.31
C ASP A 113 -6.03 -15.18 7.87
N PHE A 114 -5.73 -14.42 6.85
CA PHE A 114 -6.72 -13.56 6.21
C PHE A 114 -7.84 -14.39 5.58
N SER A 115 -9.08 -13.94 5.75
CA SER A 115 -10.20 -14.47 4.98
C SER A 115 -11.17 -13.36 4.58
N TYR A 116 -11.81 -13.53 3.43
CA TYR A 116 -12.84 -12.61 2.96
C TYR A 116 -14.07 -12.62 3.85
N ASP A 117 -14.38 -13.76 4.49
CA ASP A 117 -15.47 -13.87 5.46
C ASP A 117 -15.20 -13.05 6.72
N ALA A 118 -13.96 -13.07 7.23
CA ALA A 118 -13.56 -12.22 8.35
C ALA A 118 -13.61 -10.73 7.98
N LEU A 119 -13.16 -10.38 6.78
CA LEU A 119 -13.21 -9.00 6.28
C LEU A 119 -14.66 -8.52 6.09
N LYS A 120 -15.55 -9.38 5.61
CA LYS A 120 -16.98 -9.10 5.52
C LYS A 120 -17.64 -8.99 6.89
N ALA A 121 -17.28 -9.86 7.84
CA ALA A 121 -17.82 -9.82 9.19
C ALA A 121 -17.42 -8.54 9.94
N SER A 122 -16.22 -7.99 9.67
CA SER A 122 -15.77 -6.73 10.27
C SER A 122 -16.56 -5.51 9.78
N GLU A 123 -16.93 -5.49 8.52
CA GLU A 123 -17.74 -4.44 7.88
C GLU A 123 -18.47 -5.03 6.66
N PRO A 124 -19.76 -5.34 6.77
CA PRO A 124 -20.52 -5.98 5.69
C PRO A 124 -20.54 -5.18 4.37
N ARG A 125 -20.44 -3.84 4.45
CA ARG A 125 -20.44 -2.96 3.28
C ARG A 125 -19.16 -3.10 2.44
N ASN A 126 -18.14 -3.83 2.90
CA ASN A 126 -16.95 -4.13 2.12
C ASN A 126 -17.25 -4.86 0.82
N GLU A 127 -18.38 -5.59 0.73
CA GLU A 127 -18.85 -6.24 -0.49
C GLU A 127 -19.23 -5.24 -1.61
N LEU A 128 -19.42 -3.98 -1.29
CA LEU A 128 -19.74 -2.95 -2.30
C LEU A 128 -18.53 -2.59 -3.16
N PHE A 129 -17.33 -2.85 -2.68
CA PHE A 129 -16.10 -2.61 -3.46
C PHE A 129 -15.89 -3.69 -4.52
N LYS A 130 -15.62 -3.27 -5.77
CA LYS A 130 -15.24 -4.19 -6.86
C LYS A 130 -14.06 -5.08 -6.45
N ALA A 131 -13.01 -4.50 -5.87
CA ALA A 131 -11.81 -5.22 -5.44
C ALA A 131 -12.11 -6.35 -4.42
N PHE A 132 -13.12 -6.20 -3.57
CA PHE A 132 -13.58 -7.27 -2.67
C PHE A 132 -14.23 -8.42 -3.47
N ARG A 133 -15.17 -8.10 -4.37
CA ARG A 133 -15.90 -9.09 -5.17
C ARG A 133 -14.98 -9.88 -6.11
N ASP A 134 -14.02 -9.18 -6.70
CA ASP A 134 -13.04 -9.77 -7.63
C ASP A 134 -11.89 -10.48 -6.91
N LYS A 135 -11.86 -10.46 -5.57
CA LYS A 135 -10.80 -11.03 -4.74
C LYS A 135 -9.41 -10.39 -4.98
N HIS A 136 -9.39 -9.11 -5.30
CA HIS A 136 -8.19 -8.31 -5.51
C HIS A 136 -7.80 -7.51 -4.23
N VAL A 137 -7.82 -8.17 -3.08
CA VAL A 137 -7.40 -7.57 -1.81
C VAL A 137 -5.95 -7.94 -1.50
N ILE A 138 -5.12 -6.94 -1.29
CA ILE A 138 -3.71 -7.09 -0.89
C ILE A 138 -3.63 -6.92 0.62
N TYR A 139 -3.12 -7.93 1.31
CA TYR A 139 -3.05 -7.98 2.78
C TYR A 139 -1.71 -8.56 3.25
N CYS A 140 -1.42 -8.40 4.54
CA CYS A 140 -0.29 -9.05 5.20
C CYS A 140 -0.79 -9.83 6.42
N ASN A 141 -0.32 -11.05 6.59
CA ASN A 141 -0.48 -11.82 7.82
C ASN A 141 0.75 -11.62 8.70
N MET A 142 0.56 -11.49 10.00
CA MET A 142 1.66 -11.61 10.95
C MET A 142 1.90 -13.12 11.18
N LYS A 143 3.11 -13.56 10.88
CA LYS A 143 3.61 -14.90 11.21
C LYS A 143 4.61 -14.81 12.34
#